data_81b23bc58a552da196c41b58dce35e1b
#
_entry.id   81b23bc58a552da196c41b58dce35e1b
#
_cell.length_a   1.000
_cell.length_b   1.000
_cell.length_c   1.000
_cell.angle_alpha   90.00
_cell.angle_beta   90.00
_cell.angle_gamma   90.00
#
_symmetry.space_group_name_H-M   'P 1'
#
loop_
_entity.id
_entity.type
_entity.pdbx_description
1 polymer ?
#
loop_
_entity_poly.entity_id
_entity_poly.type
_entity_poly.pdbx_seq_one_letter_code
_entity_poly.pdbx_strand_id
1 'polypeptide(L)'
;MAKKIPVLHTENTHISIKEGDSFYRNTWRISPDAKPDVFVTNPFVGTKKISFYSESDSLSFIVKPNKKYDFIVLQKGKEPAYTQIDTYQKEKPTLMPKLILKSKKTDNKSQSDTLRFTLGKNSLIYLKGKVNNSDSLDFIFDTGAGISVVTQSLIEAKKVNVKLDGDQKNTGTDGVSMVKKSSGNVFEIGSLLWTNVPLLSIDYKGFPFDMVLGWVAFEDKVVELNYDTNHLIIHNSLPAVDKEYSKLDIKFINGIPYIKCKTIVNGIESEAWFDFDTGSDGTMAVGQKFAAQNALNNTLKVIGKSTSKGSSGKEFTQKYVLMPKVKVGDFELYQVPMSINDQDPEGVENHENIGNVILKRFNAIIDFKNNAVYLKPNKLFYSSFQ
;
A
#
# COMPACT_ATOMS: atom_id res chain seq x y z
N MET A 1 20.09 -37.64 -25.95
CA MET A 1 18.64 -37.74 -25.65
C MET A 1 18.02 -36.40 -25.80
N ALA A 2 17.00 -36.24 -26.66
CA ALA A 2 16.24 -34.99 -26.78
C ALA A 2 15.54 -34.70 -25.44
N LYS A 3 15.75 -33.54 -24.88
CA LYS A 3 15.14 -33.11 -23.60
C LYS A 3 13.64 -33.00 -23.81
N LYS A 4 12.83 -33.80 -23.15
CA LYS A 4 11.36 -33.74 -23.25
C LYS A 4 10.90 -32.36 -22.76
N ILE A 5 10.19 -31.62 -23.60
CA ILE A 5 9.66 -30.33 -23.23
C ILE A 5 8.58 -30.52 -22.14
N PRO A 6 8.65 -29.82 -20.99
CA PRO A 6 7.62 -29.89 -19.96
C PRO A 6 6.25 -29.44 -20.48
N VAL A 7 5.17 -30.01 -19.93
CA VAL A 7 3.80 -29.73 -20.34
C VAL A 7 2.96 -29.36 -19.13
N LEU A 8 2.17 -28.28 -19.22
CA LEU A 8 1.14 -27.87 -18.28
C LEU A 8 -0.23 -28.11 -18.91
N HIS A 9 -1.11 -28.80 -18.21
CA HIS A 9 -2.49 -29.05 -18.69
C HIS A 9 -3.48 -28.06 -18.05
N THR A 10 -4.49 -27.63 -18.80
CA THR A 10 -5.53 -26.75 -18.30
C THR A 10 -6.84 -26.88 -19.11
N GLU A 11 -7.98 -26.60 -18.48
CA GLU A 11 -9.25 -26.41 -19.15
C GLU A 11 -9.58 -24.92 -19.34
N ASN A 12 -8.91 -24.05 -18.58
CA ASN A 12 -9.14 -22.60 -18.58
C ASN A 12 -8.30 -21.88 -19.65
N THR A 13 -8.76 -20.68 -20.04
CA THR A 13 -8.04 -19.78 -20.97
C THR A 13 -6.94 -18.98 -20.30
N HIS A 14 -6.93 -18.94 -18.98
CA HIS A 14 -5.96 -18.20 -18.18
C HIS A 14 -5.38 -19.10 -17.10
N ILE A 15 -4.09 -18.91 -16.84
CA ILE A 15 -3.36 -19.58 -15.75
C ILE A 15 -2.77 -18.55 -14.80
N SER A 16 -2.46 -19.00 -13.59
CA SER A 16 -1.80 -18.20 -12.56
C SER A 16 -0.31 -18.38 -12.61
N ILE A 17 0.44 -17.33 -12.28
CA ILE A 17 1.91 -17.36 -12.25
C ILE A 17 2.39 -16.92 -10.86
N LYS A 18 3.35 -17.67 -10.32
CA LYS A 18 4.12 -17.24 -9.16
C LYS A 18 5.55 -16.98 -9.56
N GLU A 19 6.01 -15.75 -9.44
CA GLU A 19 7.37 -15.30 -9.71
C GLU A 19 8.05 -14.87 -8.41
N GLY A 20 8.90 -15.74 -7.85
CA GLY A 20 9.44 -15.53 -6.51
C GLY A 20 8.31 -15.49 -5.48
N ASP A 21 8.17 -14.37 -4.76
CA ASP A 21 7.12 -14.14 -3.77
C ASP A 21 5.83 -13.53 -4.35
N SER A 22 5.90 -13.00 -5.58
CA SER A 22 4.76 -12.39 -6.26
C SER A 22 3.84 -13.44 -6.89
N PHE A 23 2.53 -13.32 -6.65
CA PHE A 23 1.54 -14.24 -7.21
C PHE A 23 0.50 -13.50 -8.06
N TYR A 24 0.44 -13.84 -9.34
CA TYR A 24 -0.45 -13.26 -10.35
C TYR A 24 -1.56 -14.28 -10.65
N ARG A 25 -2.74 -14.11 -10.05
CA ARG A 25 -3.84 -15.05 -10.18
C ARG A 25 -4.59 -14.86 -11.49
N ASN A 26 -4.67 -15.91 -12.33
CA ASN A 26 -5.41 -15.95 -13.60
C ASN A 26 -5.14 -14.76 -14.54
N THR A 27 -3.90 -14.30 -14.56
CA THR A 27 -3.51 -13.12 -15.38
C THR A 27 -2.92 -13.48 -16.73
N TRP A 28 -2.35 -14.68 -16.86
CA TRP A 28 -1.71 -15.11 -18.08
C TRP A 28 -2.72 -15.76 -19.04
N ARG A 29 -3.09 -15.04 -20.09
CA ARG A 29 -3.91 -15.59 -21.17
C ARG A 29 -3.04 -16.48 -22.06
N ILE A 30 -3.47 -17.72 -22.25
CA ILE A 30 -2.81 -18.67 -23.11
C ILE A 30 -3.04 -18.29 -24.57
N SER A 31 -1.97 -18.20 -25.37
CA SER A 31 -2.00 -17.75 -26.76
C SER A 31 -1.37 -18.78 -27.70
N PRO A 32 -2.14 -19.79 -28.19
CA PRO A 32 -1.62 -20.81 -29.11
C PRO A 32 -1.11 -20.23 -30.44
N ASP A 33 -1.64 -19.08 -30.86
CA ASP A 33 -1.24 -18.39 -32.09
C ASP A 33 0.13 -17.71 -31.98
N ALA A 34 0.58 -17.38 -30.78
CA ALA A 34 1.91 -16.85 -30.52
C ALA A 34 2.94 -18.00 -30.51
N LYS A 35 4.03 -17.86 -31.28
CA LYS A 35 5.06 -18.92 -31.39
C LYS A 35 6.46 -18.34 -31.23
N PRO A 36 7.01 -18.34 -30.00
CA PRO A 36 6.41 -18.76 -28.74
C PRO A 36 5.53 -17.68 -28.09
N ASP A 37 4.61 -18.10 -27.21
CA ASP A 37 3.95 -17.24 -26.24
C ASP A 37 4.94 -16.94 -25.11
N VAL A 38 5.38 -15.68 -24.93
CA VAL A 38 6.56 -15.33 -24.12
C VAL A 38 6.18 -14.68 -22.81
N PHE A 39 6.55 -15.34 -21.71
CA PHE A 39 6.54 -14.74 -20.38
C PHE A 39 7.89 -14.11 -20.06
N VAL A 40 7.95 -12.79 -19.94
CA VAL A 40 9.17 -12.04 -19.60
C VAL A 40 9.20 -11.87 -18.07
N THR A 41 10.31 -12.29 -17.45
CA THR A 41 10.48 -12.17 -16.00
C THR A 41 10.87 -10.76 -15.58
N ASN A 42 10.48 -10.38 -14.35
CA ASN A 42 11.10 -9.23 -13.72
C ASN A 42 12.61 -9.47 -13.51
N PRO A 43 13.45 -8.42 -13.59
CA PRO A 43 14.88 -8.53 -13.34
C PRO A 43 15.19 -9.16 -11.98
N PHE A 44 16.23 -10.01 -11.90
CA PHE A 44 16.66 -10.66 -10.66
C PHE A 44 18.16 -11.03 -10.72
N VAL A 45 18.72 -11.34 -9.56
CA VAL A 45 20.11 -11.80 -9.40
C VAL A 45 20.10 -13.22 -8.81
N GLY A 46 21.04 -14.07 -9.24
CA GLY A 46 21.15 -15.44 -8.77
C GLY A 46 20.15 -16.38 -9.44
N THR A 47 19.32 -17.08 -8.69
CA THR A 47 18.27 -17.97 -9.19
C THR A 47 16.90 -17.53 -8.69
N LYS A 48 15.87 -17.74 -9.51
CA LYS A 48 14.48 -17.43 -9.15
C LYS A 48 13.60 -18.64 -9.46
N LYS A 49 12.64 -18.93 -8.58
CA LYS A 49 11.60 -19.92 -8.86
C LYS A 49 10.43 -19.25 -9.55
N ILE A 50 10.00 -19.81 -10.69
CA ILE A 50 8.79 -19.41 -11.41
C ILE A 50 7.90 -20.62 -11.52
N SER A 51 6.63 -20.48 -11.15
CA SER A 51 5.66 -21.55 -11.17
C SER A 51 4.40 -21.10 -11.90
N PHE A 52 3.89 -21.96 -12.75
CA PHE A 52 2.63 -21.80 -13.46
C PHE A 52 1.61 -22.77 -12.87
N TYR A 53 0.40 -22.30 -12.63
CA TYR A 53 -0.68 -23.06 -12.02
C TYR A 53 -1.93 -22.97 -12.88
N SER A 54 -2.47 -24.12 -13.20
CA SER A 54 -3.84 -24.26 -13.70
C SER A 54 -4.79 -24.66 -12.55
N GLU A 55 -6.02 -25.02 -12.89
CA GLU A 55 -7.01 -25.56 -11.95
C GLU A 55 -6.66 -26.97 -11.45
N SER A 56 -5.87 -27.72 -12.23
CA SER A 56 -5.60 -29.15 -11.98
C SER A 56 -4.13 -29.53 -12.05
N ASP A 57 -3.24 -28.63 -12.55
CA ASP A 57 -1.83 -28.94 -12.81
C ASP A 57 -0.91 -27.77 -12.43
N SER A 58 0.38 -28.07 -12.24
CA SER A 58 1.38 -27.04 -11.98
C SER A 58 2.74 -27.38 -12.56
N LEU A 59 3.48 -26.38 -13.01
CA LEU A 59 4.80 -26.50 -13.57
C LEU A 59 5.74 -25.45 -12.96
N SER A 60 6.91 -25.89 -12.48
CA SER A 60 7.88 -24.99 -11.82
C SER A 60 9.25 -25.05 -12.48
N PHE A 61 9.90 -23.89 -12.56
CA PHE A 61 11.25 -23.71 -13.08
C PHE A 61 12.14 -22.99 -12.06
N ILE A 62 13.37 -23.44 -11.91
CA ILE A 62 14.43 -22.65 -11.28
C ILE A 62 15.22 -21.99 -12.40
N VAL A 63 15.01 -20.69 -12.58
CA VAL A 63 15.58 -19.95 -13.69
C VAL A 63 16.83 -19.15 -13.27
N LYS A 64 17.71 -18.87 -14.25
CA LYS A 64 18.89 -18.00 -14.12
C LYS A 64 18.75 -16.83 -15.09
N PRO A 65 19.35 -15.68 -14.82
CA PRO A 65 19.35 -14.55 -15.76
C PRO A 65 19.90 -14.91 -17.14
N ASN A 66 19.43 -14.23 -18.16
CA ASN A 66 19.87 -14.35 -19.55
C ASN A 66 19.75 -15.77 -20.12
N LYS A 67 18.65 -16.43 -19.80
CA LYS A 67 18.29 -17.76 -20.30
C LYS A 67 16.85 -17.79 -20.79
N LYS A 68 16.56 -18.77 -21.63
CA LYS A 68 15.21 -19.10 -22.10
C LYS A 68 14.84 -20.50 -21.66
N TYR A 69 13.57 -20.70 -21.28
CA TYR A 69 13.06 -21.99 -20.81
C TYR A 69 11.73 -22.24 -21.49
N ASP A 70 11.69 -23.34 -22.27
CA ASP A 70 10.55 -23.69 -23.10
C ASP A 70 9.65 -24.71 -22.39
N PHE A 71 8.35 -24.54 -22.53
CA PHE A 71 7.35 -25.51 -22.11
C PHE A 71 6.11 -25.40 -23.01
N ILE A 72 5.16 -26.31 -22.86
CA ILE A 72 3.92 -26.33 -23.62
C ILE A 72 2.76 -26.20 -22.64
N VAL A 73 1.79 -25.35 -22.97
CA VAL A 73 0.50 -25.36 -22.31
C VAL A 73 -0.51 -26.03 -23.22
N LEU A 74 -1.11 -27.11 -22.72
CA LEU A 74 -2.18 -27.85 -23.41
C LEU A 74 -3.52 -27.46 -22.80
N GLN A 75 -4.25 -26.62 -23.51
CA GLN A 75 -5.64 -26.30 -23.17
C GLN A 75 -6.55 -27.34 -23.82
N LYS A 76 -7.48 -27.89 -23.03
CA LYS A 76 -8.44 -28.91 -23.52
C LYS A 76 -9.20 -28.43 -24.77
N GLY A 77 -9.11 -29.21 -25.85
CA GLY A 77 -9.78 -28.91 -27.11
C GLY A 77 -9.19 -27.77 -27.95
N LYS A 78 -7.95 -27.33 -27.65
CA LYS A 78 -7.23 -26.30 -28.39
C LYS A 78 -5.87 -26.81 -28.87
N GLU A 79 -5.27 -26.10 -29.81
CA GLU A 79 -3.91 -26.31 -30.24
C GLU A 79 -2.93 -26.04 -29.10
N PRO A 80 -1.77 -26.76 -29.07
CA PRO A 80 -0.74 -26.54 -28.08
C PRO A 80 -0.18 -25.10 -28.13
N ALA A 81 -0.12 -24.42 -27.00
CA ALA A 81 0.58 -23.14 -26.87
C ALA A 81 2.05 -23.39 -26.50
N TYR A 82 2.95 -23.12 -27.44
CA TYR A 82 4.40 -23.17 -27.20
C TYR A 82 4.80 -21.93 -26.42
N THR A 83 5.13 -22.11 -25.16
CA THR A 83 5.39 -21.03 -24.21
C THR A 83 6.86 -20.98 -23.84
N GLN A 84 7.40 -19.79 -23.69
CA GLN A 84 8.78 -19.57 -23.32
C GLN A 84 8.89 -18.60 -22.15
N ILE A 85 9.65 -18.96 -21.12
CA ILE A 85 10.09 -18.00 -20.09
C ILE A 85 11.34 -17.31 -20.63
N ASP A 86 11.28 -15.99 -20.81
CA ASP A 86 12.43 -15.18 -21.19
C ASP A 86 12.96 -14.42 -19.98
N THR A 87 14.21 -14.73 -19.60
CA THR A 87 14.92 -14.10 -18.48
C THR A 87 16.02 -13.16 -18.96
N TYR A 88 16.03 -12.77 -20.24
CA TYR A 88 16.99 -11.81 -20.76
C TYR A 88 16.74 -10.43 -20.19
N GLN A 89 17.79 -9.85 -19.65
CA GLN A 89 17.80 -8.53 -19.05
C GLN A 89 18.62 -7.59 -19.96
N LYS A 90 17.99 -6.52 -20.45
CA LYS A 90 18.69 -5.51 -21.29
C LYS A 90 19.78 -4.80 -20.54
N GLU A 91 19.64 -4.69 -19.20
CA GLU A 91 20.61 -4.09 -18.30
C GLU A 91 20.80 -4.98 -17.09
N LYS A 92 22.00 -4.97 -16.49
CA LYS A 92 22.19 -5.61 -15.17
C LYS A 92 21.25 -4.89 -14.20
N PRO A 93 20.39 -5.61 -13.43
CA PRO A 93 19.58 -4.97 -12.43
C PRO A 93 20.53 -4.25 -11.48
N THR A 94 20.46 -2.93 -11.46
CA THR A 94 21.08 -2.16 -10.40
C THR A 94 20.27 -2.50 -9.16
N LEU A 95 20.83 -3.33 -8.27
CA LEU A 95 20.24 -3.56 -6.95
C LEU A 95 20.14 -2.17 -6.32
N MET A 96 18.92 -1.64 -6.23
CA MET A 96 18.72 -0.44 -5.44
C MET A 96 19.14 -0.78 -4.00
N PRO A 97 20.01 0.03 -3.39
CA PRO A 97 20.40 -0.21 -2.01
C PRO A 97 19.14 -0.27 -1.16
N LYS A 98 19.00 -1.35 -0.36
CA LYS A 98 17.87 -1.49 0.54
C LYS A 98 17.81 -0.28 1.47
N LEU A 99 16.62 0.26 1.69
CA LEU A 99 16.36 1.25 2.74
C LEU A 99 16.84 0.68 4.08
N ILE A 100 17.59 1.46 4.84
CA ILE A 100 18.15 1.05 6.13
C ILE A 100 17.71 2.06 7.18
N LEU A 101 17.00 1.57 8.19
CA LEU A 101 16.68 2.34 9.40
C LEU A 101 17.68 2.01 10.52
N LYS A 102 18.25 3.05 11.12
CA LYS A 102 19.13 2.96 12.29
C LYS A 102 18.65 3.90 13.40
N SER A 103 18.81 3.47 14.66
CA SER A 103 18.70 4.37 15.81
C SER A 103 20.06 5.07 16.05
N LYS A 104 20.01 6.35 16.37
CA LYS A 104 21.18 7.12 16.80
C LYS A 104 21.47 6.98 18.31
N LYS A 105 20.60 6.28 19.05
CA LYS A 105 20.81 6.02 20.48
C LYS A 105 22.05 5.16 20.67
N THR A 106 22.91 5.58 21.59
CA THR A 106 24.18 4.90 21.90
C THR A 106 24.02 3.74 22.90
N ASP A 107 22.88 3.68 23.58
CA ASP A 107 22.57 2.59 24.50
C ASP A 107 21.90 1.42 23.74
N ASN A 108 22.63 0.35 23.55
CA ASN A 108 22.12 -0.89 22.94
C ASN A 108 21.03 -1.60 23.79
N LYS A 109 20.55 -0.98 24.88
CA LYS A 109 19.56 -1.55 25.80
C LYS A 109 18.12 -1.16 25.46
N SER A 110 17.90 -0.08 24.71
CA SER A 110 16.56 0.33 24.33
C SER A 110 16.03 -0.53 23.19
N GLN A 111 14.97 -1.30 23.45
CA GLN A 111 14.28 -2.12 22.46
C GLN A 111 13.38 -1.29 21.53
N SER A 112 13.22 0.00 21.79
CA SER A 112 12.34 0.90 21.04
C SER A 112 12.88 2.32 20.93
N ASP A 113 12.47 3.01 19.87
CA ASP A 113 12.62 4.44 19.66
C ASP A 113 11.27 5.13 19.75
N THR A 114 11.24 6.33 20.33
CA THR A 114 10.00 7.11 20.50
C THR A 114 10.13 8.44 19.81
N LEU A 115 9.18 8.75 18.94
CA LEU A 115 9.03 10.04 18.27
C LEU A 115 7.75 10.71 18.77
N ARG A 116 7.84 11.98 19.16
CA ARG A 116 6.65 12.77 19.46
C ARG A 116 6.06 13.30 18.17
N PHE A 117 4.76 13.15 17.99
CA PHE A 117 4.04 13.74 16.87
C PHE A 117 3.07 14.85 17.32
N THR A 118 2.64 15.64 16.35
CA THR A 118 1.52 16.57 16.52
C THR A 118 0.35 16.07 15.67
N LEU A 119 -0.82 15.91 16.29
CA LEU A 119 -2.05 15.64 15.55
C LEU A 119 -2.59 16.95 15.02
N GLY A 120 -2.62 17.11 13.69
CA GLY A 120 -3.15 18.31 13.02
C GLY A 120 -4.66 18.44 13.17
N LYS A 121 -5.19 19.64 12.93
CA LYS A 121 -6.65 19.89 12.86
C LYS A 121 -7.30 19.07 11.74
N ASN A 122 -6.56 18.78 10.68
CA ASN A 122 -6.93 17.87 9.59
C ASN A 122 -6.77 16.39 9.94
N SER A 123 -6.56 16.05 11.20
CA SER A 123 -6.37 14.69 11.69
C SER A 123 -5.08 13.98 11.23
N LEU A 124 -4.20 14.60 10.47
CA LEU A 124 -2.94 14.01 10.05
C LEU A 124 -1.88 14.01 11.16
N ILE A 125 -0.98 13.04 11.12
CA ILE A 125 0.12 12.85 12.07
C ILE A 125 1.34 13.59 11.55
N TYR A 126 1.77 14.66 12.23
CA TYR A 126 2.93 15.46 11.85
C TYR A 126 4.16 15.13 12.69
N LEU A 127 5.28 14.90 12.02
CA LEU A 127 6.61 14.70 12.59
C LEU A 127 7.55 15.81 12.08
N LYS A 128 8.47 16.27 12.91
CA LYS A 128 9.55 17.18 12.49
C LYS A 128 10.79 16.37 12.13
N GLY A 129 11.32 16.60 10.94
CA GLY A 129 12.49 15.87 10.44
C GLY A 129 13.28 16.63 9.39
N LYS A 130 14.29 16.00 8.84
CA LYS A 130 15.17 16.55 7.80
C LYS A 130 15.36 15.55 6.67
N VAL A 131 15.61 16.05 5.48
CA VAL A 131 16.05 15.28 4.33
C VAL A 131 17.37 15.82 3.80
N ASN A 132 18.37 14.96 3.60
CA ASN A 132 19.67 15.33 3.03
C ASN A 132 20.29 16.60 3.66
N ASN A 133 20.31 16.68 5.00
CA ASN A 133 20.76 17.82 5.80
C ASN A 133 20.00 19.14 5.57
N SER A 134 18.73 19.08 5.18
CA SER A 134 17.86 20.27 5.09
C SER A 134 17.61 20.90 6.46
N ASP A 135 16.97 22.07 6.46
CA ASP A 135 16.28 22.59 7.63
C ASP A 135 15.15 21.63 8.07
N SER A 136 14.56 21.91 9.23
CA SER A 136 13.45 21.12 9.76
C SER A 136 12.20 21.25 8.89
N LEU A 137 11.62 20.13 8.49
CA LEU A 137 10.46 20.00 7.62
C LEU A 137 9.31 19.31 8.34
N ASP A 138 8.09 19.51 7.84
CA ASP A 138 6.89 18.83 8.28
C ASP A 138 6.66 17.55 7.47
N PHE A 139 6.83 16.41 8.14
CA PHE A 139 6.51 15.09 7.60
C PHE A 139 5.14 14.65 8.07
N ILE A 140 4.28 14.15 7.21
CA ILE A 140 3.13 13.35 7.64
C ILE A 140 3.51 11.87 7.64
N PHE A 141 3.05 11.11 8.65
CA PHE A 141 3.15 9.65 8.64
C PHE A 141 1.92 9.07 7.94
N ASP A 142 2.17 8.33 6.88
CA ASP A 142 1.16 7.87 5.93
C ASP A 142 1.30 6.36 5.67
N THR A 143 0.39 5.59 6.23
CA THR A 143 0.35 4.13 6.01
C THR A 143 -0.25 3.75 4.65
N GLY A 144 -1.00 4.63 4.00
CA GLY A 144 -1.48 4.47 2.62
C GLY A 144 -0.42 4.76 1.56
N ALA A 145 0.77 5.26 1.95
CA ALA A 145 1.87 5.49 1.03
C ALA A 145 2.89 4.35 1.03
N GLY A 146 2.98 3.63 -0.09
CA GLY A 146 3.98 2.57 -0.32
C GLY A 146 5.40 3.07 -0.59
N ILE A 147 5.62 4.37 -0.67
CA ILE A 147 6.91 5.04 -0.86
C ILE A 147 6.83 6.44 -0.26
N SER A 148 7.95 6.96 0.25
CA SER A 148 8.00 8.33 0.78
C SER A 148 7.97 9.36 -0.34
N VAL A 149 7.44 10.56 -0.03
CA VAL A 149 7.24 11.62 -1.03
C VAL A 149 7.85 12.94 -0.54
N VAL A 150 8.46 13.67 -1.46
CA VAL A 150 8.83 15.08 -1.29
C VAL A 150 7.89 15.94 -2.13
N THR A 151 7.40 17.05 -1.58
CA THR A 151 6.58 17.98 -2.37
C THR A 151 7.44 18.66 -3.43
N GLN A 152 6.92 18.75 -4.66
CA GLN A 152 7.65 19.37 -5.79
C GLN A 152 8.06 20.81 -5.46
N SER A 153 7.22 21.55 -4.76
CA SER A 153 7.47 22.93 -4.34
C SER A 153 8.73 23.11 -3.48
N LEU A 154 9.10 22.12 -2.63
CA LEU A 154 10.32 22.18 -1.85
C LEU A 154 11.58 22.08 -2.73
N ILE A 155 11.54 21.22 -3.76
CA ILE A 155 12.65 21.05 -4.71
C ILE A 155 12.79 22.33 -5.54
N GLU A 156 11.70 22.87 -6.07
CA GLU A 156 11.67 24.10 -6.87
C GLU A 156 12.17 25.32 -6.08
N ALA A 157 11.78 25.40 -4.80
CA ALA A 157 12.25 26.45 -3.90
C ALA A 157 13.70 26.25 -3.40
N LYS A 158 14.37 25.16 -3.82
CA LYS A 158 15.73 24.77 -3.40
C LYS A 158 15.89 24.65 -1.87
N LYS A 159 14.81 24.32 -1.16
CA LYS A 159 14.83 24.10 0.29
C LYS A 159 15.39 22.75 0.68
N VAL A 160 15.46 21.81 -0.27
CA VAL A 160 15.99 20.47 -0.09
C VAL A 160 16.96 20.11 -1.20
N ASN A 161 18.01 19.37 -0.85
CA ASN A 161 18.98 18.84 -1.81
C ASN A 161 18.57 17.41 -2.23
N VAL A 162 17.54 17.32 -3.06
CA VAL A 162 17.02 16.05 -3.63
C VAL A 162 17.32 16.04 -5.12
N LYS A 163 18.13 15.07 -5.57
CA LYS A 163 18.47 14.88 -6.97
C LYS A 163 17.46 13.93 -7.63
N LEU A 164 16.72 14.44 -8.59
CA LEU A 164 15.80 13.62 -9.40
C LEU A 164 16.61 12.79 -10.40
N ASP A 165 16.39 11.47 -10.43
CA ASP A 165 17.18 10.49 -11.19
C ASP A 165 16.35 9.59 -12.11
N GLY A 166 15.07 9.88 -12.29
CA GLY A 166 14.21 9.13 -13.21
C GLY A 166 12.73 9.47 -13.08
N ASP A 167 11.94 8.70 -13.80
CA ASP A 167 10.48 8.75 -13.77
C ASP A 167 9.91 7.44 -13.22
N GLN A 168 8.76 7.50 -12.56
CA GLN A 168 8.07 6.34 -12.03
C GLN A 168 6.55 6.53 -12.14
N LYS A 169 5.85 5.44 -12.43
CA LYS A 169 4.39 5.38 -12.34
C LYS A 169 3.97 5.53 -10.88
N ASN A 170 3.08 6.48 -10.62
CA ASN A 170 2.41 6.68 -9.35
C ASN A 170 0.92 6.33 -9.50
N THR A 171 0.38 5.57 -8.55
CA THR A 171 -1.06 5.29 -8.45
C THR A 171 -1.56 5.85 -7.14
N GLY A 172 -2.35 6.89 -7.22
CA GLY A 172 -3.04 7.51 -6.08
C GLY A 172 -4.51 7.11 -6.04
N THR A 173 -5.22 7.55 -5.02
CA THR A 173 -6.69 7.36 -4.89
C THR A 173 -7.47 8.05 -6.01
N ASP A 174 -6.87 9.02 -6.68
CA ASP A 174 -7.40 9.87 -7.75
C ASP A 174 -6.95 9.42 -9.15
N GLY A 175 -6.30 8.26 -9.29
CA GLY A 175 -5.87 7.71 -10.57
C GLY A 175 -4.37 7.51 -10.71
N VAL A 176 -3.90 7.51 -11.95
CA VAL A 176 -2.51 7.19 -12.31
C VAL A 176 -1.84 8.40 -12.93
N SER A 177 -0.57 8.64 -12.57
CA SER A 177 0.30 9.66 -13.15
C SER A 177 1.75 9.17 -13.27
N MET A 178 2.56 9.87 -14.10
CA MET A 178 4.00 9.70 -14.13
C MET A 178 4.64 10.83 -13.32
N VAL A 179 5.48 10.49 -12.37
CA VAL A 179 6.13 11.43 -11.45
C VAL A 179 7.65 11.25 -11.47
N LYS A 180 8.37 12.26 -11.06
CA LYS A 180 9.83 12.17 -10.89
C LYS A 180 10.16 11.38 -9.63
N LYS A 181 11.27 10.64 -9.66
CA LYS A 181 11.81 9.90 -8.52
C LYS A 181 13.24 10.32 -8.19
N SER A 182 13.64 10.00 -6.97
CA SER A 182 14.99 10.20 -6.44
C SER A 182 15.41 9.01 -5.60
N SER A 183 16.68 8.63 -5.65
CA SER A 183 17.26 7.51 -4.91
C SER A 183 18.34 7.99 -3.95
N GLY A 184 18.66 7.15 -2.94
CA GLY A 184 19.83 7.37 -2.07
C GLY A 184 19.69 8.51 -1.08
N ASN A 185 18.48 8.96 -0.77
CA ASN A 185 18.26 10.04 0.17
C ASN A 185 18.45 9.59 1.62
N VAL A 186 18.59 10.55 2.51
CA VAL A 186 18.77 10.35 3.96
C VAL A 186 17.67 11.12 4.69
N PHE A 187 16.94 10.43 5.59
CA PHE A 187 16.00 11.05 6.52
C PHE A 187 16.52 11.03 7.94
N GLU A 188 16.23 12.10 8.67
CA GLU A 188 16.50 12.22 10.11
C GLU A 188 15.24 12.71 10.81
N ILE A 189 14.66 11.88 11.69
CA ILE A 189 13.49 12.22 12.49
C ILE A 189 13.77 11.80 13.94
N GLY A 190 13.93 12.76 14.83
CA GLY A 190 14.30 12.48 16.23
C GLY A 190 15.59 11.67 16.33
N SER A 191 15.53 10.50 16.98
CA SER A 191 16.65 9.56 17.11
C SER A 191 16.87 8.65 15.91
N LEU A 192 16.01 8.69 14.90
CA LEU A 192 16.03 7.78 13.79
C LEU A 192 16.72 8.36 12.56
N LEU A 193 17.46 7.51 11.86
CA LEU A 193 18.16 7.80 10.62
C LEU A 193 17.83 6.74 9.59
N TRP A 194 17.27 7.15 8.46
CA TRP A 194 17.08 6.30 7.28
C TRP A 194 18.10 6.66 6.22
N THR A 195 18.70 5.65 5.62
CA THR A 195 19.59 5.80 4.46
C THR A 195 19.06 5.03 3.27
N ASN A 196 19.47 5.40 2.07
CA ASN A 196 19.00 4.83 0.81
C ASN A 196 17.49 4.99 0.61
N VAL A 197 16.91 6.10 1.07
CA VAL A 197 15.48 6.36 0.96
C VAL A 197 15.12 6.69 -0.48
N PRO A 198 14.23 5.88 -1.12
CA PRO A 198 13.63 6.26 -2.39
C PRO A 198 12.53 7.30 -2.16
N LEU A 199 12.43 8.28 -3.05
CA LEU A 199 11.43 9.35 -3.00
C LEU A 199 10.71 9.48 -4.34
N LEU A 200 9.43 9.81 -4.27
CA LEU A 200 8.69 10.42 -5.38
C LEU A 200 8.61 11.94 -5.16
N SER A 201 8.67 12.70 -6.25
CA SER A 201 8.36 14.12 -6.24
C SER A 201 6.94 14.32 -6.76
N ILE A 202 6.05 14.81 -5.90
CA ILE A 202 4.63 14.97 -6.21
C ILE A 202 4.22 16.44 -5.97
N ASP A 203 3.38 16.96 -6.87
CA ASP A 203 2.79 18.28 -6.71
C ASP A 203 1.60 18.23 -5.73
N TYR A 204 1.91 18.44 -4.46
CA TYR A 204 0.93 18.63 -3.39
C TYR A 204 0.65 20.10 -3.11
N LYS A 205 0.50 20.91 -4.16
CA LYS A 205 0.21 22.33 -4.00
C LYS A 205 -1.05 22.56 -3.15
N GLY A 206 -0.88 23.33 -2.08
CA GLY A 206 -1.96 23.65 -1.14
C GLY A 206 -2.12 22.67 0.03
N PHE A 207 -1.39 21.56 0.07
CA PHE A 207 -1.36 20.68 1.23
C PHE A 207 -0.44 21.24 2.32
N PRO A 208 -0.80 21.10 3.61
CA PRO A 208 -0.08 21.73 4.73
C PRO A 208 1.07 20.85 5.25
N PHE A 209 1.83 20.18 4.37
CA PHE A 209 3.00 19.38 4.72
C PHE A 209 4.09 19.49 3.66
N ASP A 210 5.30 19.13 4.03
CA ASP A 210 6.49 19.18 3.18
C ASP A 210 6.83 17.80 2.59
N MET A 211 6.66 16.75 3.39
CA MET A 211 7.08 15.40 3.10
C MET A 211 6.02 14.38 3.52
N VAL A 212 6.02 13.22 2.85
CA VAL A 212 5.26 12.05 3.27
C VAL A 212 6.26 10.95 3.68
N LEU A 213 6.15 10.47 4.91
CA LEU A 213 6.85 9.30 5.42
C LEU A 213 5.96 8.07 5.23
N GLY A 214 6.20 7.32 4.17
CA GLY A 214 5.43 6.12 3.85
C GLY A 214 5.73 4.96 4.81
N TRP A 215 4.79 4.01 4.91
CA TRP A 215 4.90 2.85 5.81
C TRP A 215 6.15 2.00 5.55
N VAL A 216 6.66 1.95 4.32
CA VAL A 216 7.88 1.21 3.96
C VAL A 216 9.12 1.66 4.74
N ALA A 217 9.11 2.85 5.33
CA ALA A 217 10.15 3.30 6.25
C ALA A 217 10.26 2.39 7.49
N PHE A 218 9.23 1.59 7.77
CA PHE A 218 9.12 0.71 8.93
C PHE A 218 8.80 -0.75 8.55
N GLU A 219 9.10 -1.17 7.32
CA GLU A 219 8.72 -2.48 6.75
C GLU A 219 9.09 -3.69 7.63
N ASP A 220 10.22 -3.61 8.36
CA ASP A 220 10.72 -4.67 9.24
C ASP A 220 10.52 -4.37 10.74
N LYS A 221 9.63 -3.44 11.08
CA LYS A 221 9.39 -2.95 12.44
C LYS A 221 7.94 -3.18 12.88
N VAL A 222 7.74 -2.99 14.17
CA VAL A 222 6.42 -2.82 14.77
C VAL A 222 6.28 -1.36 15.16
N VAL A 223 5.22 -0.71 14.68
CA VAL A 223 4.94 0.71 14.94
C VAL A 223 3.74 0.83 15.85
N GLU A 224 3.95 1.46 17.01
CA GLU A 224 2.87 1.79 17.93
C GLU A 224 2.50 3.26 17.78
N LEU A 225 1.24 3.53 17.45
CA LEU A 225 0.63 4.85 17.42
C LEU A 225 -0.18 5.05 18.71
N ASN A 226 0.33 5.89 19.61
CA ASN A 226 -0.35 6.25 20.85
C ASN A 226 -0.91 7.67 20.74
N TYR A 227 -2.19 7.79 20.40
CA TYR A 227 -2.88 9.09 20.25
C TYR A 227 -3.23 9.72 21.61
N ASP A 228 -3.23 8.96 22.71
CA ASP A 228 -3.43 9.52 24.05
C ASP A 228 -2.25 10.38 24.50
N THR A 229 -1.04 9.98 24.12
CA THR A 229 0.20 10.66 24.47
C THR A 229 0.90 11.35 23.32
N ASN A 230 0.38 11.19 22.09
CA ASN A 230 0.96 11.68 20.83
C ASN A 230 2.39 11.17 20.59
N HIS A 231 2.57 9.85 20.74
CA HIS A 231 3.82 9.18 20.46
C HIS A 231 3.68 8.12 19.37
N LEU A 232 4.65 8.13 18.48
CA LEU A 232 4.93 7.06 17.52
C LEU A 232 6.14 6.32 18.06
N ILE A 233 5.97 5.04 18.44
CA ILE A 233 7.00 4.22 19.07
C ILE A 233 7.37 3.10 18.10
N ILE A 234 8.65 2.96 17.81
CA ILE A 234 9.18 1.98 16.88
C ILE A 234 9.85 0.86 17.67
N HIS A 235 9.29 -0.33 17.58
CA HIS A 235 9.79 -1.52 18.24
C HIS A 235 10.48 -2.46 17.26
N ASN A 236 11.50 -3.18 17.72
CA ASN A 236 12.17 -4.23 16.93
C ASN A 236 11.38 -5.55 16.91
N SER A 237 10.49 -5.74 17.88
CA SER A 237 9.60 -6.89 18.03
C SER A 237 8.28 -6.46 18.65
N LEU A 238 7.25 -7.29 18.50
CA LEU A 238 5.92 -7.01 19.05
C LEU A 238 6.01 -6.81 20.57
N PRO A 239 5.60 -5.63 21.10
CA PRO A 239 5.52 -5.40 22.55
C PRO A 239 4.41 -6.26 23.18
N ALA A 240 4.34 -6.27 24.51
CA ALA A 240 3.23 -6.92 25.19
C ALA A 240 1.89 -6.26 24.78
N VAL A 241 0.98 -7.06 24.23
CA VAL A 241 -0.36 -6.63 23.82
C VAL A 241 -1.35 -7.08 24.89
N ASP A 242 -2.05 -6.13 25.50
CA ASP A 242 -3.08 -6.46 26.50
C ASP A 242 -4.40 -6.94 25.84
N LYS A 243 -5.30 -7.50 26.66
CA LYS A 243 -6.58 -8.06 26.20
C LYS A 243 -7.60 -7.04 25.67
N GLU A 244 -7.34 -5.75 25.83
CA GLU A 244 -8.23 -4.69 25.34
C GLU A 244 -7.99 -4.36 23.86
N TYR A 245 -6.89 -4.88 23.31
CA TYR A 245 -6.62 -4.77 21.89
C TYR A 245 -7.37 -5.85 21.11
N SER A 246 -8.07 -5.42 20.05
CA SER A 246 -8.59 -6.32 19.01
C SER A 246 -7.55 -6.47 17.91
N LYS A 247 -7.24 -7.73 17.59
CA LYS A 247 -6.30 -8.07 16.50
C LYS A 247 -7.04 -8.16 15.17
N LEU A 248 -6.52 -7.50 14.13
CA LEU A 248 -6.92 -7.67 12.73
C LEU A 248 -5.71 -8.11 11.90
N ASP A 249 -5.99 -8.90 10.87
CA ASP A 249 -4.98 -9.24 9.87
C ASP A 249 -4.83 -8.10 8.86
N ILE A 250 -3.60 -7.83 8.47
CA ILE A 250 -3.26 -6.94 7.37
C ILE A 250 -3.09 -7.77 6.10
N LYS A 251 -3.73 -7.32 5.02
CA LYS A 251 -3.48 -7.82 3.68
C LYS A 251 -2.83 -6.71 2.85
N PHE A 252 -1.65 -6.98 2.30
CA PHE A 252 -1.06 -6.03 1.37
C PHE A 252 -1.68 -6.19 -0.03
N ILE A 253 -2.24 -5.10 -0.55
CA ILE A 253 -2.79 -5.00 -1.91
C ILE A 253 -2.01 -3.91 -2.62
N ASN A 254 -1.34 -4.25 -3.71
CA ASN A 254 -0.46 -3.33 -4.46
C ASN A 254 0.60 -2.62 -3.57
N GLY A 255 1.07 -3.31 -2.52
CA GLY A 255 2.07 -2.79 -1.58
C GLY A 255 1.51 -1.85 -0.50
N ILE A 256 0.20 -1.72 -0.36
CA ILE A 256 -0.48 -0.92 0.66
C ILE A 256 -1.16 -1.84 1.68
N PRO A 257 -1.12 -1.52 3.00
CA PRO A 257 -1.75 -2.33 4.03
C PRO A 257 -3.27 -2.11 4.10
N TYR A 258 -4.04 -3.16 3.99
CA TYR A 258 -5.49 -3.18 4.09
C TYR A 258 -5.94 -3.97 5.31
N ILE A 259 -7.01 -3.53 5.96
CA ILE A 259 -7.72 -4.25 7.02
C ILE A 259 -9.17 -4.54 6.62
N LYS A 260 -9.76 -5.56 7.21
CA LYS A 260 -11.18 -5.83 7.01
C LYS A 260 -12.04 -4.97 7.90
N CYS A 261 -13.01 -4.27 7.28
CA CYS A 261 -14.05 -3.54 8.00
C CYS A 261 -15.43 -3.97 7.50
N LYS A 262 -16.44 -3.74 8.33
CA LYS A 262 -17.83 -4.00 7.97
C LYS A 262 -18.65 -2.71 8.02
N THR A 263 -19.52 -2.54 7.05
CA THR A 263 -20.58 -1.53 7.06
C THR A 263 -21.90 -2.23 7.29
N ILE A 264 -22.80 -1.64 8.09
CA ILE A 264 -24.05 -2.26 8.48
C ILE A 264 -25.19 -1.27 8.24
N VAL A 265 -26.09 -1.64 7.33
CA VAL A 265 -27.26 -0.83 6.93
C VAL A 265 -28.51 -1.71 7.01
N ASN A 266 -29.54 -1.28 7.75
CA ASN A 266 -30.78 -2.03 7.94
C ASN A 266 -30.57 -3.48 8.42
N GLY A 267 -29.53 -3.71 9.23
CA GLY A 267 -29.17 -5.04 9.74
C GLY A 267 -28.39 -5.92 8.76
N ILE A 268 -28.14 -5.45 7.55
CA ILE A 268 -27.34 -6.17 6.53
C ILE A 268 -25.88 -5.76 6.68
N GLU A 269 -25.01 -6.73 6.93
CA GLU A 269 -23.55 -6.53 6.99
C GLU A 269 -22.93 -6.68 5.59
N SER A 270 -22.05 -5.75 5.24
CA SER A 270 -21.20 -5.80 4.05
C SER A 270 -19.75 -5.68 4.47
N GLU A 271 -18.88 -6.59 4.03
CA GLU A 271 -17.47 -6.65 4.42
C GLU A 271 -16.58 -6.37 3.20
N ALA A 272 -15.54 -5.56 3.40
CA ALA A 272 -14.49 -5.35 2.42
C ALA A 272 -13.13 -5.12 3.07
N TRP A 273 -12.07 -5.15 2.25
CA TRP A 273 -10.74 -4.72 2.62
C TRP A 273 -10.63 -3.21 2.38
N PHE A 274 -10.29 -2.46 3.42
CA PHE A 274 -10.10 -1.01 3.41
C PHE A 274 -8.62 -0.68 3.58
N ASP A 275 -8.10 0.20 2.76
CA ASP A 275 -6.77 0.79 2.93
C ASP A 275 -6.67 1.41 4.32
N PHE A 276 -5.70 0.96 5.11
CA PHE A 276 -5.43 1.47 6.46
C PHE A 276 -4.56 2.73 6.35
N ASP A 277 -5.19 3.90 6.20
CA ASP A 277 -4.56 5.09 5.68
C ASP A 277 -4.51 6.23 6.72
N THR A 278 -3.38 6.36 7.42
CA THR A 278 -3.14 7.49 8.35
C THR A 278 -2.83 8.81 7.63
N GLY A 279 -2.56 8.78 6.33
CA GLY A 279 -2.35 9.95 5.46
C GLY A 279 -3.64 10.55 4.90
N SER A 280 -4.79 9.87 5.09
CA SER A 280 -6.11 10.39 4.72
C SER A 280 -6.72 11.20 5.86
N ASP A 281 -7.15 12.42 5.56
CA ASP A 281 -7.87 13.31 6.48
C ASP A 281 -9.39 13.03 6.52
N GLY A 282 -9.84 11.98 5.83
CA GLY A 282 -11.22 11.51 5.80
C GLY A 282 -11.56 10.51 6.91
N THR A 283 -12.83 10.10 6.92
CA THR A 283 -13.35 9.01 7.75
C THR A 283 -13.22 7.67 7.02
N MET A 284 -14.16 7.40 6.12
CA MET A 284 -14.16 6.25 5.21
C MET A 284 -14.56 6.70 3.81
N ALA A 285 -14.03 6.01 2.83
CA ALA A 285 -14.43 6.15 1.44
C ALA A 285 -14.72 4.77 0.82
N VAL A 286 -15.63 4.72 -0.13
CA VAL A 286 -15.89 3.54 -0.95
C VAL A 286 -16.09 3.92 -2.41
N GLY A 287 -15.73 3.00 -3.31
CA GLY A 287 -15.97 3.14 -4.73
C GLY A 287 -17.42 2.84 -5.12
N GLN A 288 -17.76 3.20 -6.36
CA GLN A 288 -19.10 2.95 -6.93
C GLN A 288 -19.44 1.47 -7.00
N LYS A 289 -18.45 0.62 -7.28
CA LYS A 289 -18.67 -0.82 -7.32
C LYS A 289 -19.17 -1.36 -5.98
N PHE A 290 -18.49 -1.01 -4.88
CA PHE A 290 -18.93 -1.41 -3.52
C PHE A 290 -20.30 -0.82 -3.19
N ALA A 291 -20.49 0.48 -3.46
CA ALA A 291 -21.73 1.17 -3.17
C ALA A 291 -22.94 0.57 -3.94
N ALA A 292 -22.74 0.18 -5.20
CA ALA A 292 -23.78 -0.45 -6.02
C ALA A 292 -24.11 -1.88 -5.54
N GLN A 293 -23.09 -2.69 -5.27
CA GLN A 293 -23.25 -4.06 -4.79
C GLN A 293 -24.01 -4.14 -3.45
N ASN A 294 -23.88 -3.11 -2.61
CA ASN A 294 -24.49 -3.03 -1.29
C ASN A 294 -25.69 -2.06 -1.24
N ALA A 295 -26.18 -1.64 -2.40
CA ALA A 295 -27.34 -0.74 -2.57
C ALA A 295 -27.23 0.58 -1.77
N LEU A 296 -26.02 1.04 -1.44
CA LEU A 296 -25.80 2.22 -0.58
C LEU A 296 -26.34 3.50 -1.22
N ASN A 297 -26.22 3.62 -2.54
CA ASN A 297 -26.72 4.77 -3.30
C ASN A 297 -28.23 4.96 -3.17
N ASN A 298 -28.99 3.90 -2.96
CA ASN A 298 -30.45 3.92 -2.88
C ASN A 298 -30.96 3.91 -1.43
N THR A 299 -30.11 3.47 -0.49
CA THR A 299 -30.51 3.26 0.92
C THR A 299 -30.11 4.45 1.81
N LEU A 300 -28.95 5.07 1.51
CA LEU A 300 -28.40 6.12 2.35
C LEU A 300 -28.73 7.51 1.78
N LYS A 301 -29.11 8.42 2.68
CA LYS A 301 -29.34 9.80 2.32
C LYS A 301 -28.01 10.53 2.08
N VAL A 302 -27.90 11.21 0.95
CA VAL A 302 -26.79 12.13 0.67
C VAL A 302 -26.90 13.35 1.56
N ILE A 303 -25.86 13.65 2.34
CA ILE A 303 -25.77 14.78 3.26
C ILE A 303 -24.85 15.90 2.78
N GLY A 304 -24.05 15.64 1.72
CA GLY A 304 -23.15 16.61 1.14
C GLY A 304 -22.43 16.08 -0.08
N LYS A 305 -21.62 16.92 -0.68
CA LYS A 305 -20.71 16.60 -1.79
C LYS A 305 -19.37 17.30 -1.58
N SER A 306 -18.30 16.73 -2.11
CA SER A 306 -16.97 17.34 -2.14
C SER A 306 -16.23 16.97 -3.41
N THR A 307 -15.19 17.75 -3.68
CA THR A 307 -14.13 17.39 -4.64
C THR A 307 -12.90 17.01 -3.85
N SER A 308 -12.31 15.87 -4.17
CA SER A 308 -11.09 15.35 -3.57
C SER A 308 -9.98 15.26 -4.60
N LYS A 309 -8.74 15.28 -4.13
CA LYS A 309 -7.54 15.18 -4.93
C LYS A 309 -6.52 14.35 -4.16
N GLY A 310 -5.89 13.41 -4.84
CA GLY A 310 -4.83 12.56 -4.28
C GLY A 310 -3.47 12.84 -4.90
N SER A 311 -2.61 11.83 -4.87
CA SER A 311 -1.21 11.93 -5.32
C SER A 311 -1.02 11.93 -6.84
N SER A 312 -2.04 11.59 -7.63
CA SER A 312 -1.97 11.72 -9.10
C SER A 312 -2.24 13.13 -9.60
N GLY A 313 -2.78 13.99 -8.74
CA GLY A 313 -3.11 15.37 -9.04
C GLY A 313 -4.44 15.57 -9.78
N LYS A 314 -5.24 14.51 -9.94
CA LYS A 314 -6.55 14.58 -10.59
C LYS A 314 -7.64 14.85 -9.56
N GLU A 315 -8.62 15.66 -9.93
CA GLU A 315 -9.78 15.90 -9.09
C GLU A 315 -10.88 14.89 -9.41
N PHE A 316 -11.56 14.42 -8.36
CA PHE A 316 -12.74 13.57 -8.49
C PHE A 316 -13.81 14.00 -7.45
N THR A 317 -15.06 13.78 -7.79
CA THR A 317 -16.20 14.17 -6.95
C THR A 317 -16.70 12.98 -6.14
N GLN A 318 -17.17 13.32 -4.94
CA GLN A 318 -17.69 12.35 -3.97
C GLN A 318 -18.96 12.94 -3.34
N LYS A 319 -19.89 12.06 -3.00
CA LYS A 319 -21.03 12.37 -2.15
C LYS A 319 -20.78 11.82 -0.75
N TYR A 320 -21.20 12.60 0.24
CA TYR A 320 -21.20 12.16 1.63
C TYR A 320 -22.54 11.57 2.00
N VAL A 321 -22.49 10.44 2.72
CA VAL A 321 -23.64 9.77 3.32
C VAL A 321 -23.34 9.54 4.81
N LEU A 322 -24.37 9.30 5.60
CA LEU A 322 -24.22 8.94 7.00
C LEU A 322 -24.41 7.43 7.12
N MET A 323 -23.29 6.71 7.32
CA MET A 323 -23.30 5.26 7.51
C MET A 323 -23.82 4.94 8.91
N PRO A 324 -24.93 4.19 9.06
CA PRO A 324 -25.53 3.94 10.37
C PRO A 324 -24.58 3.27 11.34
N LYS A 325 -23.82 2.26 10.88
CA LYS A 325 -22.87 1.52 11.72
C LYS A 325 -21.69 1.02 10.88
N VAL A 326 -20.50 1.14 11.45
CA VAL A 326 -19.23 0.59 10.95
C VAL A 326 -18.62 -0.28 12.04
N LYS A 327 -18.11 -1.45 11.68
CA LYS A 327 -17.36 -2.31 12.59
C LYS A 327 -15.90 -2.42 12.13
N VAL A 328 -14.98 -2.10 13.07
CA VAL A 328 -13.53 -2.19 12.89
C VAL A 328 -13.00 -3.12 13.98
N GLY A 329 -12.61 -4.32 13.61
CA GLY A 329 -12.32 -5.38 14.59
C GLY A 329 -13.56 -5.68 15.43
N ASP A 330 -13.40 -5.65 16.75
CA ASP A 330 -14.50 -5.88 17.71
C ASP A 330 -15.28 -4.59 18.05
N PHE A 331 -14.89 -3.45 17.50
CA PHE A 331 -15.42 -2.14 17.88
C PHE A 331 -16.45 -1.63 16.86
N GLU A 332 -17.51 -1.03 17.37
CA GLU A 332 -18.59 -0.46 16.56
C GLU A 332 -18.57 1.08 16.67
N LEU A 333 -18.66 1.72 15.52
CA LEU A 333 -18.81 3.18 15.37
C LEU A 333 -20.18 3.45 14.72
N TYR A 334 -20.83 4.49 15.16
CA TYR A 334 -22.20 4.81 14.74
C TYR A 334 -22.24 6.16 14.04
N GLN A 335 -23.17 6.30 13.10
CA GLN A 335 -23.42 7.54 12.36
C GLN A 335 -22.11 8.12 11.75
N VAL A 336 -21.39 7.24 11.07
CA VAL A 336 -20.07 7.57 10.48
C VAL A 336 -20.29 8.30 9.16
N PRO A 337 -19.81 9.55 9.00
CA PRO A 337 -19.77 10.19 7.69
C PRO A 337 -18.88 9.35 6.76
N MET A 338 -19.38 9.00 5.60
CA MET A 338 -18.65 8.17 4.62
C MET A 338 -18.79 8.81 3.24
N SER A 339 -17.68 8.83 2.49
CA SER A 339 -17.73 9.28 1.11
C SER A 339 -17.94 8.11 0.15
N ILE A 340 -18.72 8.36 -0.90
CA ILE A 340 -18.92 7.45 -2.04
C ILE A 340 -18.46 8.20 -3.27
N ASN A 341 -17.54 7.65 -4.05
CA ASN A 341 -17.11 8.24 -5.31
C ASN A 341 -18.32 8.42 -6.25
N ASP A 342 -18.41 9.53 -6.95
CA ASP A 342 -19.42 9.68 -8.02
C ASP A 342 -19.05 8.82 -9.24
N GLN A 343 -17.73 8.70 -9.50
CA GLN A 343 -17.14 7.77 -10.46
C GLN A 343 -15.83 7.26 -9.90
N ASP A 344 -15.54 5.98 -10.13
CA ASP A 344 -14.26 5.41 -9.70
C ASP A 344 -13.14 5.90 -10.60
N PRO A 345 -12.05 6.46 -10.05
CA PRO A 345 -10.91 6.92 -10.81
C PRO A 345 -10.27 5.79 -11.63
N GLU A 346 -9.90 6.11 -12.87
CA GLU A 346 -9.35 5.14 -13.82
C GLU A 346 -7.96 4.64 -13.37
N GLY A 347 -7.74 3.33 -13.52
CA GLY A 347 -6.47 2.68 -13.20
C GLY A 347 -6.27 2.38 -11.71
N VAL A 348 -7.28 2.61 -10.88
CA VAL A 348 -7.34 2.23 -9.47
C VAL A 348 -8.25 1.01 -9.31
N GLU A 349 -7.78 -0.03 -8.63
CA GLU A 349 -8.55 -1.28 -8.49
C GLU A 349 -9.38 -1.33 -7.21
N ASN A 350 -8.88 -0.68 -6.12
CA ASN A 350 -9.53 -0.64 -4.82
C ASN A 350 -9.71 0.81 -4.40
N HIS A 351 -10.92 1.14 -4.00
CA HIS A 351 -11.32 2.50 -3.63
C HIS A 351 -11.78 2.60 -2.18
N GLU A 352 -11.78 1.45 -1.48
CA GLU A 352 -12.16 1.38 -0.08
C GLU A 352 -11.01 1.86 0.78
N ASN A 353 -11.25 2.93 1.57
CA ASN A 353 -10.27 3.57 2.43
C ASN A 353 -10.87 3.83 3.82
N ILE A 354 -10.07 3.63 4.86
CA ILE A 354 -10.35 4.04 6.24
C ILE A 354 -9.27 5.04 6.66
N GLY A 355 -9.69 6.30 6.81
CA GLY A 355 -8.78 7.41 7.07
C GLY A 355 -8.60 7.73 8.55
N ASN A 356 -7.70 8.67 8.80
CA ASN A 356 -7.23 8.95 10.15
C ASN A 356 -8.27 9.63 11.05
N VAL A 357 -9.38 10.15 10.53
CA VAL A 357 -10.51 10.60 11.37
C VAL A 357 -11.12 9.43 12.15
N ILE A 358 -11.09 8.21 11.59
CA ILE A 358 -11.47 6.99 12.32
C ILE A 358 -10.27 6.42 13.06
N LEU A 359 -9.12 6.27 12.41
CA LEU A 359 -7.97 5.58 12.97
C LEU A 359 -7.42 6.25 14.23
N LYS A 360 -7.45 7.59 14.32
CA LYS A 360 -7.06 8.35 15.52
C LYS A 360 -7.88 8.05 16.78
N ARG A 361 -9.00 7.32 16.65
CA ARG A 361 -9.85 6.89 17.78
C ARG A 361 -9.33 5.64 18.48
N PHE A 362 -8.26 5.06 17.93
CA PHE A 362 -7.61 3.89 18.46
C PHE A 362 -6.13 4.18 18.72
N ASN A 363 -5.61 3.69 19.82
CA ASN A 363 -4.19 3.42 19.89
C ASN A 363 -3.94 2.15 19.08
N ALA A 364 -2.94 2.16 18.22
CA ALA A 364 -2.70 1.07 17.28
C ALA A 364 -1.27 0.52 17.44
N ILE A 365 -1.13 -0.80 17.36
CA ILE A 365 0.18 -1.46 17.22
C ILE A 365 0.16 -2.16 15.87
N ILE A 366 0.97 -1.68 14.94
CA ILE A 366 1.03 -2.16 13.56
C ILE A 366 2.28 -3.01 13.41
N ASP A 367 2.10 -4.32 13.27
CA ASP A 367 3.18 -5.28 13.03
C ASP A 367 3.30 -5.54 11.53
N PHE A 368 4.05 -4.68 10.83
CA PHE A 368 4.27 -4.82 9.40
C PHE A 368 5.01 -6.12 9.04
N LYS A 369 5.80 -6.64 9.97
CA LYS A 369 6.58 -7.86 9.77
C LYS A 369 5.71 -9.12 9.76
N ASN A 370 4.67 -9.16 10.59
CA ASN A 370 3.78 -10.31 10.74
C ASN A 370 2.37 -10.05 10.19
N ASN A 371 2.17 -8.93 9.47
CA ASN A 371 0.92 -8.57 8.80
C ASN A 371 -0.28 -8.52 9.77
N ALA A 372 -0.12 -7.84 10.89
CA ALA A 372 -1.16 -7.70 11.89
C ALA A 372 -1.25 -6.26 12.42
N VAL A 373 -2.45 -5.82 12.75
CA VAL A 373 -2.68 -4.59 13.51
C VAL A 373 -3.54 -4.90 14.73
N TYR A 374 -3.18 -4.27 15.83
CA TYR A 374 -3.90 -4.37 17.10
C TYR A 374 -4.46 -2.99 17.41
N LEU A 375 -5.76 -2.90 17.60
CA LEU A 375 -6.49 -1.65 17.85
C LEU A 375 -7.11 -1.66 19.24
N LYS A 376 -6.96 -0.56 19.98
CA LYS A 376 -7.55 -0.35 21.30
C LYS A 376 -8.21 1.04 21.31
N PRO A 377 -9.49 1.17 21.69
CA PRO A 377 -10.14 2.46 21.83
C PRO A 377 -9.35 3.39 22.77
N ASN A 378 -9.21 4.64 22.37
CA ASN A 378 -8.57 5.67 23.17
C ASN A 378 -9.57 6.76 23.60
N LYS A 379 -9.09 7.83 24.23
CA LYS A 379 -9.93 8.96 24.69
C LYS A 379 -10.77 9.62 23.60
N LEU A 380 -10.41 9.47 22.32
CA LEU A 380 -11.12 10.05 21.18
C LEU A 380 -12.22 9.12 20.63
N PHE A 381 -12.34 7.90 21.13
CA PHE A 381 -13.23 6.88 20.54
C PHE A 381 -14.67 7.36 20.41
N TYR A 382 -15.20 8.02 21.43
CA TYR A 382 -16.57 8.55 21.45
C TYR A 382 -16.68 10.03 21.04
N SER A 383 -15.60 10.65 20.54
CA SER A 383 -15.68 12.02 20.06
C SER A 383 -16.56 12.14 18.80
N SER A 384 -17.16 13.29 18.54
CA SER A 384 -17.92 13.53 17.32
C SER A 384 -17.04 13.42 16.07
N PHE A 385 -17.64 13.05 14.95
CA PHE A 385 -16.99 13.16 13.63
C PHE A 385 -17.09 14.63 13.18
N GLN A 386 -15.99 15.35 13.29
CA GLN A 386 -15.85 16.73 12.83
C GLN A 386 -14.70 16.80 11.83
#